data_400e628ed1cc66aa0111492124dfa4cf
#
_entry.id   400e628ed1cc66aa0111492124dfa4cf
#
_cell.length_a   1.000
_cell.length_b   1.000
_cell.length_c   1.000
_cell.angle_alpha   90.00
_cell.angle_beta   90.00
_cell.angle_gamma   90.00
#
_symmetry.space_group_name_H-M   'P 1'
#
loop_
_entity.id
_entity.type
_entity.pdbx_description
1 polymer ?
#
loop_
_entity_poly.entity_id
_entity_poly.type
_entity_poly.pdbx_seq_one_letter_code
_entity_poly.pdbx_strand_id
1 'polypeptide(L)'
;TGVQTCALPIFYNSLNQVYMAGLMTAPMVVIEMLLMSGMYHNKRLNAVIMAVSVLAGVVFFTFIRQQAAITDRQFLRSMIPHHSGAILMCEGASLEDQRIKDLCKTIIAGQQAEIDQMRAMLDETRSR
;
A
#
# COMPACT_ATOMS: atom_id res chain seq x y z
N THR A 1 21.13 -4.01 -11.87
CA THR A 1 20.82 -5.34 -11.30
C THR A 1 20.90 -5.38 -9.78
N GLY A 2 21.61 -4.43 -9.11
CA GLY A 2 21.73 -4.38 -7.64
C GLY A 2 20.47 -3.88 -6.92
N VAL A 3 19.62 -3.11 -7.57
CA VAL A 3 18.40 -2.54 -6.97
C VAL A 3 17.30 -3.60 -6.77
N GLN A 4 17.20 -4.59 -7.65
CA GLN A 4 16.20 -5.65 -7.56
C GLN A 4 16.43 -6.63 -6.40
N THR A 5 17.66 -6.86 -6.01
CA THR A 5 17.99 -7.78 -4.91
C THR A 5 17.78 -7.19 -3.52
N CYS A 6 17.84 -5.86 -3.37
CA CYS A 6 17.52 -5.19 -2.11
C CYS A 6 16.01 -5.01 -1.87
N ALA A 7 15.18 -4.94 -2.92
CA ALA A 7 13.75 -4.70 -2.79
C ALA A 7 12.94 -5.95 -2.38
N LEU A 8 13.39 -7.15 -2.78
CA LEU A 8 12.66 -8.40 -2.53
C LEU A 8 12.41 -8.73 -1.04
N PRO A 9 13.34 -8.52 -0.10
CA PRO A 9 13.09 -8.79 1.32
C PRO A 9 12.23 -7.72 2.02
N ILE A 10 11.89 -6.61 1.33
CA ILE A 10 11.14 -5.49 1.90
C ILE A 10 9.62 -5.67 1.70
N PHE A 11 9.21 -6.53 0.77
CA PHE A 11 7.79 -6.82 0.54
C PHE A 11 7.26 -7.79 1.59
N TYR A 12 6.63 -7.23 2.62
CA TYR A 12 5.88 -8.00 3.60
C TYR A 12 4.39 -8.05 3.19
N ASN A 13 3.82 -9.26 3.16
CA ASN A 13 2.37 -9.39 3.07
C ASN A 13 1.75 -8.81 4.35
N SER A 14 0.99 -7.74 4.21
CA SER A 14 0.26 -7.11 5.31
C SER A 14 -1.22 -7.00 4.99
N LEU A 15 -2.08 -7.13 6.00
CA LEU A 15 -3.52 -6.95 5.85
C LEU A 15 -3.86 -5.55 5.33
N ASN A 16 -3.08 -4.55 5.71
CA ASN A 16 -3.26 -3.19 5.24
C ASN A 16 -3.11 -3.07 3.71
N GLN A 17 -2.15 -3.79 3.10
CA GLN A 17 -2.00 -3.83 1.64
C GLN A 17 -3.21 -4.47 0.96
N VAL A 18 -3.77 -5.54 1.55
CA VAL A 18 -4.98 -6.19 1.04
C VAL A 18 -6.17 -5.23 1.09
N TYR A 19 -6.34 -4.51 2.21
CA TYR A 19 -7.41 -3.53 2.36
C TYR A 19 -7.27 -2.37 1.37
N MET A 20 -6.05 -1.86 1.16
CA MET A 20 -5.77 -0.80 0.19
C MET A 20 -6.03 -1.27 -1.25
N ALA A 21 -5.60 -2.48 -1.61
CA ALA A 21 -5.87 -3.06 -2.92
C ALA A 21 -7.38 -3.23 -3.16
N GLY A 22 -8.12 -3.74 -2.18
CA GLY A 22 -9.57 -3.88 -2.24
C GLY A 22 -10.28 -2.54 -2.38
N LEU A 23 -9.85 -1.53 -1.63
CA LEU A 23 -10.40 -0.18 -1.70
C LEU A 23 -10.16 0.47 -3.08
N MET A 24 -9.03 0.22 -3.72
CA MET A 24 -8.74 0.73 -5.07
C MET A 24 -9.51 -0.03 -6.15
N THR A 25 -9.69 -1.33 -5.99
CA THR A 25 -10.38 -2.17 -6.98
C THR A 25 -11.88 -1.92 -7.02
N ALA A 26 -12.53 -1.68 -5.89
CA ALA A 26 -13.97 -1.50 -5.80
C ALA A 26 -14.50 -0.33 -6.67
N PRO A 27 -13.97 0.91 -6.59
CA PRO A 27 -14.42 2.00 -7.45
C PRO A 27 -14.05 1.77 -8.92
N MET A 28 -12.94 1.08 -9.22
CA MET A 28 -12.55 0.75 -10.59
C MET A 28 -13.61 -0.15 -11.25
N VAL A 29 -14.06 -1.19 -10.57
CA VAL A 29 -15.14 -2.07 -11.06
C VAL A 29 -16.44 -1.29 -11.24
N VAL A 30 -16.81 -0.40 -10.31
CA VAL A 30 -18.02 0.42 -10.43
C VAL A 30 -17.96 1.33 -11.66
N ILE A 31 -16.84 2.02 -11.87
CA ILE A 31 -16.65 2.91 -13.03
C ILE A 31 -16.71 2.11 -14.35
N GLU A 32 -16.03 0.97 -14.41
CA GLU A 32 -16.04 0.11 -15.58
C GLU A 32 -17.45 -0.38 -15.92
N MET A 33 -18.20 -0.83 -14.93
CA MET A 33 -19.58 -1.28 -15.11
C MET A 33 -20.50 -0.15 -15.55
N LEU A 34 -20.29 1.08 -15.10
CA LEU A 34 -21.07 2.26 -15.54
C LEU A 34 -20.76 2.62 -17.00
N LEU A 35 -19.48 2.65 -17.37
CA LEU A 35 -19.05 3.01 -18.73
C LEU A 35 -19.43 1.94 -19.74
N MET A 36 -19.36 0.66 -19.38
CA MET A 36 -19.63 -0.47 -20.25
C MET A 36 -21.05 -1.06 -20.09
N SER A 37 -21.94 -0.36 -19.39
CA SER A 37 -23.30 -0.85 -19.09
C SER A 37 -24.10 -1.24 -20.35
N GLY A 38 -23.83 -0.62 -21.50
CA GLY A 38 -24.48 -0.94 -22.79
C GLY A 38 -23.99 -2.25 -23.42
N MET A 39 -22.81 -2.75 -23.06
CA MET A 39 -22.26 -4.01 -23.60
C MET A 39 -22.76 -5.26 -22.87
N TYR A 40 -23.14 -5.12 -21.62
CA TYR A 40 -23.57 -6.24 -20.80
C TYR A 40 -25.10 -6.43 -20.88
N HIS A 41 -25.52 -7.52 -21.49
CA HIS A 41 -26.95 -7.83 -21.70
C HIS A 41 -27.72 -8.16 -20.43
N ASN A 42 -27.05 -8.67 -19.39
CA ASN A 42 -27.70 -9.11 -18.16
C ASN A 42 -27.75 -8.00 -17.11
N LYS A 43 -28.80 -7.19 -17.17
CA LYS A 43 -29.01 -6.07 -16.25
C LYS A 43 -29.07 -6.46 -14.76
N ARG A 44 -29.58 -7.67 -14.46
CA ARG A 44 -29.65 -8.17 -13.07
C ARG A 44 -28.25 -8.49 -12.53
N LEU A 45 -27.41 -9.16 -13.35
CA LEU A 45 -26.04 -9.48 -12.99
C LEU A 45 -25.22 -8.21 -12.78
N ASN A 46 -25.37 -7.22 -13.67
CA ASN A 46 -24.70 -5.93 -13.54
C ASN A 46 -25.06 -5.21 -12.23
N ALA A 47 -26.36 -5.20 -11.88
CA ALA A 47 -26.83 -4.60 -10.62
C ALA A 47 -26.25 -5.33 -9.40
N VAL A 48 -26.15 -6.66 -9.43
CA VAL A 48 -25.56 -7.44 -8.35
C VAL A 48 -24.06 -7.15 -8.22
N ILE A 49 -23.30 -7.15 -9.33
CA ILE A 49 -21.86 -6.84 -9.31
C ILE A 49 -21.63 -5.44 -8.77
N MET A 50 -22.43 -4.46 -9.21
CA MET A 50 -22.33 -3.08 -8.74
C MET A 50 -22.59 -2.98 -7.23
N ALA A 51 -23.66 -3.60 -6.75
CA ALA A 51 -24.02 -3.60 -5.32
C ALA A 51 -22.93 -4.27 -4.45
N VAL A 52 -22.40 -5.41 -4.89
CA VAL A 52 -21.32 -6.13 -4.21
C VAL A 52 -20.04 -5.28 -4.20
N SER A 53 -19.68 -4.63 -5.30
CA SER A 53 -18.49 -3.78 -5.40
C SER A 53 -18.57 -2.56 -4.47
N VAL A 54 -19.73 -1.90 -4.42
CA VAL A 54 -19.95 -0.76 -3.51
C VAL A 54 -19.88 -1.22 -2.05
N LEU A 55 -20.55 -2.35 -1.72
CA LEU A 55 -20.50 -2.90 -0.36
C LEU A 55 -19.08 -3.30 0.05
N ALA A 56 -18.35 -3.97 -0.83
CA ALA A 56 -16.94 -4.32 -0.58
C ALA A 56 -16.08 -3.07 -0.37
N GLY A 57 -16.26 -2.02 -1.17
CA GLY A 57 -15.58 -0.74 -1.00
C GLY A 57 -15.84 -0.11 0.37
N VAL A 58 -17.08 -0.09 0.83
CA VAL A 58 -17.45 0.43 2.16
C VAL A 58 -16.82 -0.41 3.28
N VAL A 59 -16.84 -1.73 3.15
CA VAL A 59 -16.24 -2.65 4.13
C VAL A 59 -14.72 -2.42 4.21
N PHE A 60 -14.01 -2.40 3.08
CA PHE A 60 -12.56 -2.14 3.06
C PHE A 60 -12.22 -0.75 3.60
N PHE A 61 -13.00 0.26 3.25
CA PHE A 61 -12.83 1.62 3.79
C PHE A 61 -12.96 1.64 5.32
N THR A 62 -13.99 0.98 5.85
CA THR A 62 -14.22 0.88 7.29
C THR A 62 -13.08 0.15 7.99
N PHE A 63 -12.60 -0.96 7.42
CA PHE A 63 -11.49 -1.75 7.99
C PHE A 63 -10.18 -0.96 8.01
N ILE A 64 -9.90 -0.16 6.98
CA ILE A 64 -8.75 0.75 6.98
C ILE A 64 -8.90 1.83 8.06
N ARG A 65 -10.07 2.44 8.15
CA ARG A 65 -10.33 3.51 9.14
C ARG A 65 -10.23 3.01 10.58
N GLN A 66 -10.71 1.80 10.85
CA GLN A 66 -10.67 1.19 12.17
C GLN A 66 -9.37 0.41 12.44
N GLN A 67 -8.47 0.33 11.47
CA GLN A 67 -7.25 -0.51 11.55
C GLN A 67 -7.59 -1.94 12.02
N ALA A 68 -8.69 -2.49 11.51
CA ALA A 68 -9.23 -3.77 11.93
C ALA A 68 -8.18 -4.89 11.76
N ALA A 69 -7.95 -5.64 12.84
CA ALA A 69 -6.95 -6.71 12.93
C ALA A 69 -5.49 -6.26 12.65
N ILE A 70 -5.19 -4.97 12.72
CA ILE A 70 -3.81 -4.46 12.62
C ILE A 70 -3.16 -4.56 14.00
N THR A 71 -2.32 -5.55 14.17
CA THR A 71 -1.45 -5.70 15.35
C THR A 71 -0.15 -4.91 15.16
N ASP A 72 0.62 -4.71 16.25
CA ASP A 72 1.93 -4.04 16.20
C ASP A 72 2.82 -4.64 15.10
N ARG A 73 2.82 -5.96 14.98
CA ARG A 73 3.58 -6.66 13.95
C ARG A 73 3.08 -6.35 12.53
N GLN A 74 1.78 -6.25 12.31
CA GLN A 74 1.20 -5.87 11.02
C GLN A 74 1.49 -4.42 10.69
N PHE A 75 1.45 -3.54 11.69
CA PHE A 75 1.85 -2.14 11.56
C PHE A 75 3.30 -2.03 11.09
N LEU A 76 4.25 -2.65 11.80
CA LEU A 76 5.67 -2.63 11.42
C LEU A 76 5.89 -3.17 10.00
N ARG A 77 5.23 -4.28 9.64
CA ARG A 77 5.30 -4.87 8.30
C ARG A 77 4.77 -3.97 7.19
N SER A 78 3.79 -3.12 7.48
CA SER A 78 3.26 -2.17 6.51
C SER A 78 4.11 -0.90 6.41
N MET A 79 4.71 -0.47 7.51
CA MET A 79 5.52 0.75 7.55
C MET A 79 6.89 0.59 6.90
N ILE A 80 7.54 -0.57 7.02
CA ILE A 80 8.84 -0.82 6.38
C ILE A 80 8.81 -0.58 4.86
N PRO A 81 7.89 -1.19 4.06
CA PRO A 81 7.83 -0.91 2.64
C PRO A 81 7.40 0.52 2.33
N HIS A 82 6.60 1.15 3.19
CA HIS A 82 6.21 2.55 3.03
C HIS A 82 7.43 3.48 3.10
N HIS A 83 8.28 3.31 4.12
CA HIS A 83 9.53 4.07 4.27
C HIS A 83 10.54 3.75 3.15
N SER A 84 10.65 2.50 2.76
CA SER A 84 11.49 2.09 1.63
C SER A 84 11.04 2.71 0.31
N GLY A 85 9.73 2.92 0.12
CA GLY A 85 9.18 3.62 -1.03
C GLY A 85 9.64 5.07 -1.11
N ALA A 86 9.72 5.77 0.02
CA ALA A 86 10.22 7.15 0.08
C ALA A 86 11.71 7.22 -0.31
N ILE A 87 12.54 6.28 0.16
CA ILE A 87 13.94 6.16 -0.25
C ILE A 87 14.04 5.94 -1.76
N LEU A 88 13.29 4.98 -2.29
CA LEU A 88 13.30 4.66 -3.72
C LEU A 88 12.90 5.87 -4.59
N MET A 89 11.90 6.64 -4.15
CA MET A 89 11.49 7.86 -4.87
C MET A 89 12.59 8.91 -4.88
N CYS A 90 13.30 9.11 -3.77
CA CYS A 90 14.42 10.06 -3.70
C CYS A 90 15.63 9.61 -4.53
N GLU A 91 15.90 8.30 -4.59
CA GLU A 91 17.02 7.74 -5.37
C GLU A 91 16.71 7.69 -6.87
N GLY A 92 15.47 7.40 -7.24
CA GLY A 92 15.04 7.22 -8.61
C GLY A 92 14.65 8.52 -9.32
N ALA A 93 14.40 9.60 -8.60
CA ALA A 93 13.97 10.86 -9.20
C ALA A 93 15.13 11.63 -9.84
N SER A 94 14.92 12.12 -11.08
CA SER A 94 15.86 13.00 -11.76
C SER A 94 15.67 14.44 -11.25
N LEU A 95 16.20 14.73 -10.07
CA LEU A 95 16.08 16.03 -9.41
C LEU A 95 17.12 17.02 -9.95
N GLU A 96 16.71 18.26 -10.22
CA GLU A 96 17.61 19.32 -10.69
C GLU A 96 17.95 20.33 -9.58
N ASP A 97 16.96 20.72 -8.76
CA ASP A 97 17.15 21.69 -7.66
C ASP A 97 18.01 21.10 -6.53
N GLN A 98 19.09 21.79 -6.20
CA GLN A 98 20.04 21.34 -5.18
C GLN A 98 19.39 21.24 -3.80
N ARG A 99 18.44 22.12 -3.47
CA ARG A 99 17.73 22.11 -2.17
C ARG A 99 16.87 20.85 -2.04
N ILE A 100 16.26 20.38 -3.14
CA ILE A 100 15.47 19.15 -3.14
C ILE A 100 16.40 17.94 -3.02
N LYS A 101 17.56 17.95 -3.68
CA LYS A 101 18.58 16.90 -3.52
C LYS A 101 19.05 16.77 -2.08
N ASP A 102 19.29 17.89 -1.41
CA ASP A 102 19.76 17.90 -0.02
C ASP A 102 18.63 17.45 0.95
N LEU A 103 17.37 17.84 0.68
CA LEU A 103 16.21 17.33 1.38
C LEU A 103 16.10 15.81 1.22
N CYS A 104 16.26 15.28 0.01
CA CYS A 104 16.22 13.84 -0.26
C CYS A 104 17.31 13.07 0.50
N LYS A 105 18.53 13.61 0.61
CA LYS A 105 19.57 12.99 1.45
C LYS A 105 19.14 12.85 2.92
N THR A 106 18.53 13.92 3.45
CA THR A 106 18.00 13.91 4.82
C THR A 106 16.88 12.90 5.00
N ILE A 107 15.95 12.83 4.02
CA ILE A 107 14.86 11.85 4.01
C ILE A 107 15.42 10.43 3.97
N ILE A 108 16.35 10.12 3.08
CA ILE A 108 16.96 8.80 2.95
C ILE A 108 17.60 8.36 4.27
N ALA A 109 18.40 9.23 4.91
CA ALA A 109 19.06 8.92 6.16
C ALA A 109 18.05 8.66 7.31
N GLY A 110 17.02 9.50 7.43
CA GLY A 110 15.95 9.35 8.43
C GLY A 110 15.13 8.09 8.21
N GLN A 111 14.68 7.86 6.99
CA GLN A 111 13.86 6.70 6.63
C GLN A 111 14.62 5.38 6.82
N GLN A 112 15.93 5.35 6.50
CA GLN A 112 16.76 4.16 6.72
C GLN A 112 16.91 3.84 8.20
N ALA A 113 17.16 4.84 9.05
CA ALA A 113 17.25 4.65 10.49
C ALA A 113 15.95 4.10 11.11
N GLU A 114 14.80 4.62 10.66
CA GLU A 114 13.48 4.15 11.08
C GLU A 114 13.18 2.73 10.60
N ILE A 115 13.59 2.35 9.38
CA ILE A 115 13.47 0.98 8.88
C ILE A 115 14.28 0.02 9.75
N ASP A 116 15.51 0.37 10.11
CA ASP A 116 16.37 -0.48 10.91
C ASP A 116 15.80 -0.67 12.33
N GLN A 117 15.24 0.39 12.91
CA GLN A 117 14.53 0.32 14.19
C GLN A 117 13.29 -0.58 14.12
N MET A 118 12.47 -0.42 13.07
CA MET A 118 11.27 -1.25 12.87
C MET A 118 11.60 -2.73 12.63
N ARG A 119 12.71 -3.02 11.96
CA ARG A 119 13.20 -4.40 11.79
C ARG A 119 13.62 -5.01 13.12
N ALA A 120 14.38 -4.28 13.94
CA ALA A 120 14.76 -4.75 15.26
C ALA A 120 13.54 -5.08 16.13
N MET A 121 12.53 -4.18 16.16
CA MET A 121 11.27 -4.43 16.88
C MET A 121 10.51 -5.64 16.33
N LEU A 122 10.51 -5.83 15.01
CA LEU A 122 9.84 -6.95 14.36
C LEU A 122 10.49 -8.29 14.73
N ASP A 123 11.82 -8.34 14.84
CA ASP A 123 12.58 -9.52 15.26
C ASP A 123 12.32 -9.83 16.73
N GLU A 124 12.25 -8.82 17.61
CA GLU A 124 11.88 -8.99 19.02
C GLU A 124 10.47 -9.56 19.19
N THR A 125 9.49 -9.10 18.38
CA THR A 125 8.13 -9.63 18.44
C THR A 125 7.99 -11.04 17.88
N ARG A 126 9.01 -11.56 17.20
CA ARG A 126 9.07 -12.94 16.71
C ARG A 126 9.60 -13.91 17.77
N SER A 127 10.39 -13.43 18.69
CA SER A 127 11.02 -14.24 19.75
C SER A 127 10.16 -14.38 21.02
N ARG A 128 9.03 -13.68 21.08
CA ARG A 128 8.01 -13.81 22.14
C ARG A 128 6.87 -14.72 21.71
#